data_229875021583edcd6769dc3f77110b0f
#
_entry.id   229875021583edcd6769dc3f77110b0f
#
_cell.length_a   1.000
_cell.length_b   1.000
_cell.length_c   1.000
_cell.angle_alpha   90.00
_cell.angle_beta   90.00
_cell.angle_gamma   90.00
#
_symmetry.space_group_name_H-M   'P 1'
#
loop_
_entity.id
_entity.type
_entity.pdbx_description
1 polymer ?
#
loop_
_entity_poly.entity_id
_entity_poly.type
_entity_poly.pdbx_seq_one_letter_code
_entity_poly.pdbx_strand_id
1 'polypeptide(L)'
;MTRNEKAGIISSLEAEFKTSDAIVVCDYKGLSVKKLEALRIAAKELNVKVQVIKNTLANIALNNCGKSGMELKDTNIFVWGEDQLAVTKVVAKFEEKNADLFKIKTAHIDGEVASVSKVVALSKMPSRDELIAMLLQVWNAPIQNFTIGLNALKEKKEQTA
;
A
#
# COMPACT_ATOMS: atom_id res chain seq x y z
N MET A 1 20.87 2.63 23.95
CA MET A 1 20.81 1.37 23.18
C MET A 1 22.18 0.71 23.21
N THR A 2 22.24 -0.46 23.76
CA THR A 2 23.44 -1.29 23.80
C THR A 2 23.71 -1.96 22.44
N ARG A 3 24.91 -2.52 22.26
CA ARG A 3 25.25 -3.22 21.00
C ARG A 3 24.33 -4.45 20.75
N ASN A 4 24.00 -5.15 21.84
CA ASN A 4 23.14 -6.35 21.75
C ASN A 4 21.68 -6.01 21.40
N GLU A 5 21.15 -4.90 21.95
CA GLU A 5 19.80 -4.42 21.59
C GLU A 5 19.72 -4.04 20.10
N LYS A 6 20.75 -3.38 19.57
CA LYS A 6 20.81 -3.04 18.14
C LYS A 6 20.84 -4.29 17.26
N ALA A 7 21.63 -5.30 17.63
CA ALA A 7 21.72 -6.56 16.92
C ALA A 7 20.36 -7.29 16.95
N GLY A 8 19.69 -7.31 18.10
CA GLY A 8 18.33 -7.91 18.21
C GLY A 8 17.30 -7.22 17.32
N ILE A 9 17.34 -5.87 17.26
CA ILE A 9 16.44 -5.11 16.37
C ILE A 9 16.73 -5.41 14.89
N ILE A 10 18.01 -5.46 14.50
CA ILE A 10 18.39 -5.77 13.13
C ILE A 10 17.90 -7.17 12.74
N SER A 11 18.12 -8.18 13.57
CA SER A 11 17.68 -9.55 13.27
C SER A 11 16.16 -9.69 13.18
N SER A 12 15.40 -8.98 14.03
CA SER A 12 13.93 -8.95 13.93
C SER A 12 13.47 -8.29 12.62
N LEU A 13 14.07 -7.16 12.25
CA LEU A 13 13.76 -6.45 11.01
C LEU A 13 14.12 -7.27 9.78
N GLU A 14 15.25 -7.98 9.80
CA GLU A 14 15.63 -8.87 8.70
C GLU A 14 14.61 -9.99 8.49
N ALA A 15 14.13 -10.60 9.57
CA ALA A 15 13.11 -11.64 9.48
C ALA A 15 11.82 -11.09 8.86
N GLU A 16 11.38 -9.90 9.29
CA GLU A 16 10.17 -9.26 8.78
C GLU A 16 10.31 -8.74 7.34
N PHE A 17 11.45 -8.15 7.00
CA PHE A 17 11.70 -7.65 5.64
C PHE A 17 11.88 -8.78 4.62
N LYS A 18 12.31 -9.98 5.02
CA LYS A 18 12.36 -11.15 4.15
C LYS A 18 10.97 -11.66 3.76
N THR A 19 10.03 -11.64 4.70
CA THR A 19 8.65 -12.06 4.45
C THR A 19 7.79 -10.99 3.77
N SER A 20 8.23 -9.73 3.76
CA SER A 20 7.48 -8.62 3.20
C SER A 20 7.77 -8.43 1.71
N ASP A 21 6.73 -8.39 0.88
CA ASP A 21 6.85 -8.12 -0.56
C ASP A 21 6.90 -6.62 -0.87
N ALA A 22 6.35 -5.80 0.00
CA ALA A 22 6.40 -4.34 -0.13
C ALA A 22 6.91 -3.65 1.13
N ILE A 23 7.82 -2.69 0.95
CA ILE A 23 8.33 -1.80 1.98
C ILE A 23 8.24 -0.37 1.45
N VAL A 24 7.47 0.49 2.11
CA VAL A 24 7.33 1.90 1.74
C VAL A 24 7.96 2.78 2.80
N VAL A 25 8.76 3.74 2.37
CA VAL A 25 9.43 4.72 3.22
C VAL A 25 8.78 6.08 3.04
N CYS A 26 8.28 6.63 4.14
CA CYS A 26 7.59 7.91 4.13
C CYS A 26 8.23 8.89 5.10
N ASP A 27 8.08 10.19 4.83
CA ASP A 27 8.38 11.26 5.77
C ASP A 27 7.19 11.49 6.69
N TYR A 28 7.46 11.69 7.98
CA TYR A 28 6.42 12.00 8.96
C TYR A 28 6.69 13.29 9.75
N LYS A 29 7.54 14.16 9.21
CA LYS A 29 7.95 15.40 9.88
C LYS A 29 6.75 16.28 10.18
N GLY A 30 6.54 16.58 11.47
CA GLY A 30 5.42 17.43 11.92
C GLY A 30 4.10 16.68 12.15
N LEU A 31 4.06 15.35 12.01
CA LEU A 31 2.86 14.57 12.29
C LEU A 31 2.59 14.49 13.81
N SER A 32 1.34 14.73 14.21
CA SER A 32 0.94 14.57 15.62
C SER A 32 0.82 13.09 16.01
N VAL A 33 0.97 12.79 17.31
CA VAL A 33 0.84 11.42 17.83
C VAL A 33 -0.52 10.81 17.48
N LYS A 34 -1.61 11.58 17.59
CA LYS A 34 -2.97 11.12 17.22
C LYS A 34 -3.06 10.66 15.75
N LYS A 35 -2.40 11.39 14.84
CA LYS A 35 -2.36 11.00 13.42
C LYS A 35 -1.53 9.75 13.17
N LEU A 36 -0.40 9.59 13.90
CA LEU A 36 0.41 8.36 13.84
C LEU A 36 -0.36 7.14 14.38
N GLU A 37 -1.13 7.30 15.45
CA GLU A 37 -2.00 6.23 15.95
C GLU A 37 -3.08 5.86 14.93
N ALA A 38 -3.72 6.84 14.30
CA ALA A 38 -4.69 6.58 13.24
C ALA A 38 -4.07 5.80 12.06
N LEU A 39 -2.83 6.14 11.66
CA LEU A 39 -2.10 5.36 10.65
C LEU A 39 -1.86 3.92 11.11
N ARG A 40 -1.43 3.71 12.36
CA ARG A 40 -1.19 2.37 12.90
C ARG A 40 -2.46 1.54 13.00
N ILE A 41 -3.59 2.15 13.36
CA ILE A 41 -4.89 1.45 13.41
C ILE A 41 -5.30 1.01 12.00
N ALA A 42 -5.28 1.93 11.03
CA ALA A 42 -5.61 1.62 9.64
C ALA A 42 -4.67 0.56 9.03
N ALA A 43 -3.39 0.59 9.37
CA ALA A 43 -2.41 -0.40 8.93
C ALA A 43 -2.69 -1.78 9.55
N LYS A 44 -3.05 -1.82 10.84
CA LYS A 44 -3.33 -3.06 11.56
C LYS A 44 -4.54 -3.81 10.99
N GLU A 45 -5.57 -3.09 10.54
CA GLU A 45 -6.76 -3.68 9.89
C GLU A 45 -6.40 -4.48 8.62
N LEU A 46 -5.33 -4.09 7.94
CA LEU A 46 -4.86 -4.73 6.71
C LEU A 46 -3.57 -5.57 6.90
N ASN A 47 -3.24 -5.94 8.14
CA ASN A 47 -2.03 -6.69 8.51
C ASN A 47 -0.72 -6.02 8.03
N VAL A 48 -0.71 -4.70 7.94
CA VAL A 48 0.46 -3.89 7.58
C VAL A 48 1.13 -3.39 8.85
N LYS A 49 2.46 -3.51 8.93
CA LYS A 49 3.25 -3.01 10.06
C LYS A 49 3.78 -1.61 9.78
N VAL A 50 3.76 -0.78 10.81
CA VAL A 50 4.23 0.61 10.77
C VAL A 50 5.15 0.88 11.92
N GLN A 51 6.41 1.21 11.63
CA GLN A 51 7.41 1.49 12.67
C GLN A 51 8.36 2.63 12.27
N VAL A 52 8.75 3.41 13.26
CA VAL A 52 9.81 4.41 13.12
C VAL A 52 11.14 3.78 13.52
N ILE A 53 12.08 3.71 12.60
CA ILE A 53 13.37 3.03 12.78
C ILE A 53 14.48 4.01 12.43
N LYS A 54 15.63 3.91 13.11
CA LYS A 54 16.81 4.68 12.73
C LYS A 54 17.31 4.27 11.35
N ASN A 55 17.58 5.25 10.49
CA ASN A 55 18.04 5.02 9.12
C ASN A 55 19.25 4.08 9.03
N THR A 56 20.21 4.21 9.95
CA THR A 56 21.41 3.35 9.99
C THR A 56 21.07 1.88 10.22
N LEU A 57 20.12 1.57 11.13
CA LEU A 57 19.70 0.20 11.40
C LEU A 57 18.86 -0.36 10.26
N ALA A 58 17.96 0.45 9.71
CA ALA A 58 17.16 0.08 8.56
C ALA A 58 18.03 -0.23 7.34
N ASN A 59 19.04 0.60 7.04
CA ASN A 59 19.96 0.35 5.92
C ASN A 59 20.73 -0.97 6.09
N ILE A 60 21.19 -1.31 7.29
CA ILE A 60 21.87 -2.59 7.53
C ILE A 60 20.90 -3.75 7.27
N ALA A 61 19.69 -3.70 7.84
CA ALA A 61 18.69 -4.75 7.67
C ALA A 61 18.27 -4.92 6.19
N LEU A 62 18.08 -3.82 5.45
CA LEU A 62 17.73 -3.84 4.03
C LEU A 62 18.86 -4.42 3.17
N ASN A 63 20.11 -4.02 3.43
CA ASN A 63 21.26 -4.56 2.70
C ASN A 63 21.44 -6.06 2.95
N ASN A 64 21.24 -6.53 4.18
CA ASN A 64 21.32 -7.95 4.51
C ASN A 64 20.21 -8.78 3.85
N CYS A 65 19.07 -8.16 3.56
CA CYS A 65 17.94 -8.79 2.84
C CYS A 65 18.04 -8.66 1.31
N GLY A 66 19.08 -7.99 0.78
CA GLY A 66 19.23 -7.76 -0.65
C GLY A 66 18.29 -6.67 -1.23
N LYS A 67 17.59 -5.93 -0.38
CA LYS A 67 16.67 -4.84 -0.75
C LYS A 67 17.36 -3.48 -0.66
N SER A 68 18.55 -3.36 -1.22
CA SER A 68 19.37 -2.14 -1.23
C SER A 68 18.90 -1.13 -2.28
N GLY A 69 19.39 0.11 -2.17
CA GLY A 69 19.15 1.16 -3.19
C GLY A 69 18.14 2.22 -2.78
N MET A 70 17.57 2.16 -1.57
CA MET A 70 16.71 3.22 -1.06
C MET A 70 17.54 4.32 -0.37
N GLU A 71 17.37 5.57 -0.79
CA GLU A 71 17.96 6.71 -0.11
C GLU A 71 17.17 7.05 1.16
N LEU A 72 17.77 6.78 2.33
CA LEU A 72 17.17 7.09 3.63
C LEU A 72 17.77 8.40 4.17
N LYS A 73 17.16 9.54 3.84
CA LYS A 73 17.51 10.86 4.38
C LYS A 73 16.43 11.33 5.35
N ASP A 74 16.80 12.14 6.34
CA ASP A 74 15.91 12.75 7.31
C ASP A 74 15.07 11.77 8.14
N THR A 75 13.88 12.20 8.56
CA THR A 75 12.94 11.40 9.35
C THR A 75 12.20 10.41 8.48
N ASN A 76 12.27 9.13 8.82
CA ASN A 76 11.62 8.10 8.04
C ASN A 76 10.74 7.20 8.93
N ILE A 77 9.55 6.92 8.41
CA ILE A 77 8.66 5.88 8.90
C ILE A 77 8.61 4.76 7.86
N PHE A 78 8.71 3.54 8.32
CA PHE A 78 8.69 2.36 7.48
C PHE A 78 7.33 1.69 7.60
N VAL A 79 6.73 1.38 6.46
CA VAL A 79 5.47 0.68 6.33
C VAL A 79 5.71 -0.55 5.47
N TRP A 80 5.45 -1.74 5.99
CA TRP A 80 5.70 -2.98 5.26
C TRP A 80 4.63 -4.04 5.52
N GLY A 81 4.50 -4.97 4.58
CA GLY A 81 3.56 -6.07 4.65
C GLY A 81 3.75 -7.08 3.53
N GLU A 82 3.04 -8.18 3.61
CA GLU A 82 3.05 -9.23 2.59
C GLU A 82 2.22 -8.82 1.35
N ASP A 83 1.11 -8.08 1.55
CA ASP A 83 0.27 -7.61 0.45
C ASP A 83 0.68 -6.20 0.00
N GLN A 84 1.26 -6.11 -1.19
CA GLN A 84 1.68 -4.87 -1.82
C GLN A 84 0.54 -3.86 -1.99
N LEU A 85 -0.65 -4.34 -2.36
CA LEU A 85 -1.81 -3.48 -2.57
C LEU A 85 -2.33 -2.91 -1.26
N ALA A 86 -2.32 -3.70 -0.19
CA ALA A 86 -2.71 -3.24 1.14
C ALA A 86 -1.77 -2.15 1.64
N VAL A 87 -0.45 -2.38 1.55
CA VAL A 87 0.58 -1.40 1.96
C VAL A 87 0.44 -0.10 1.19
N THR A 88 0.37 -0.15 -0.15
CA THR A 88 0.27 1.04 -0.99
C THR A 88 -1.04 1.81 -0.78
N LYS A 89 -2.17 1.11 -0.59
CA LYS A 89 -3.47 1.74 -0.30
C LYS A 89 -3.50 2.48 1.03
N VAL A 90 -2.96 1.87 2.10
CA VAL A 90 -2.90 2.52 3.42
C VAL A 90 -2.09 3.80 3.34
N VAL A 91 -0.90 3.73 2.74
CA VAL A 91 0.01 4.86 2.64
C VAL A 91 -0.57 5.98 1.79
N ALA A 92 -1.13 5.67 0.61
CA ALA A 92 -1.71 6.66 -0.29
C ALA A 92 -2.96 7.34 0.31
N LYS A 93 -3.88 6.57 0.92
CA LYS A 93 -5.05 7.14 1.62
C LYS A 93 -4.66 8.06 2.78
N PHE A 94 -3.56 7.74 3.45
CA PHE A 94 -3.07 8.58 4.53
C PHE A 94 -2.37 9.83 4.01
N GLU A 95 -1.62 9.73 2.91
CA GLU A 95 -1.00 10.86 2.22
C GLU A 95 -2.06 11.85 1.71
N GLU A 96 -3.14 11.39 1.08
CA GLU A 96 -4.26 12.23 0.62
C GLU A 96 -4.88 13.07 1.74
N LYS A 97 -5.00 12.48 2.94
CA LYS A 97 -5.56 13.18 4.12
C LYS A 97 -4.58 14.12 4.80
N ASN A 98 -3.28 13.94 4.59
CA ASN A 98 -2.22 14.67 5.31
C ASN A 98 -1.06 15.07 4.38
N ALA A 99 -1.34 15.51 3.16
CA ALA A 99 -0.35 15.80 2.12
C ALA A 99 0.76 16.79 2.55
N ASP A 100 0.47 17.68 3.49
CA ASP A 100 1.45 18.67 3.97
C ASP A 100 2.49 18.10 4.94
N LEU A 101 2.14 17.01 5.65
CA LEU A 101 2.92 16.47 6.78
C LEU A 101 3.45 15.05 6.53
N PHE A 102 2.88 14.37 5.54
CA PHE A 102 3.23 12.99 5.23
C PHE A 102 3.45 12.85 3.73
N LYS A 103 4.66 12.42 3.36
CA LYS A 103 5.05 12.26 1.94
C LYS A 103 5.75 10.93 1.73
N ILE A 104 5.38 10.24 0.67
CA ILE A 104 6.07 9.04 0.21
C ILE A 104 7.42 9.46 -0.39
N LYS A 105 8.52 8.87 0.07
CA LYS A 105 9.86 9.12 -0.48
C LYS A 105 10.24 8.05 -1.50
N THR A 106 10.29 6.83 -1.05
CA THR A 106 10.69 5.67 -1.87
C THR A 106 9.92 4.44 -1.41
N ALA A 107 9.83 3.47 -2.28
CA ALA A 107 9.28 2.16 -1.94
C ALA A 107 10.14 1.05 -2.56
N HIS A 108 10.12 -0.11 -1.95
CA HIS A 108 10.69 -1.32 -2.50
C HIS A 108 9.55 -2.33 -2.69
N ILE A 109 9.28 -2.70 -3.93
CA ILE A 109 8.15 -3.55 -4.32
C ILE A 109 8.67 -4.59 -5.31
N ASP A 110 8.38 -5.87 -5.08
CA ASP A 110 8.79 -6.98 -5.95
C ASP A 110 10.30 -7.06 -6.22
N GLY A 111 11.13 -6.70 -5.26
CA GLY A 111 12.58 -6.75 -5.43
C GLY A 111 13.19 -5.51 -6.10
N GLU A 112 12.38 -4.53 -6.53
CA GLU A 112 12.84 -3.32 -7.19
C GLU A 112 12.51 -2.06 -6.40
N VAL A 113 13.36 -1.03 -6.53
CA VAL A 113 13.06 0.29 -5.97
C VAL A 113 12.01 0.97 -6.86
N ALA A 114 10.85 1.23 -6.27
CA ALA A 114 9.73 1.86 -6.95
C ALA A 114 9.70 3.37 -6.72
N SER A 115 9.39 4.12 -7.77
CA SER A 115 9.14 5.56 -7.67
C SER A 115 7.79 5.85 -7.02
N VAL A 116 7.62 7.06 -6.50
CA VAL A 116 6.34 7.53 -5.91
C VAL A 116 5.17 7.35 -6.88
N SER A 117 5.38 7.61 -8.17
CA SER A 117 4.36 7.44 -9.21
C SER A 117 3.87 5.99 -9.32
N LYS A 118 4.77 5.00 -9.20
CA LYS A 118 4.43 3.57 -9.21
C LYS A 118 3.60 3.19 -7.97
N VAL A 119 3.94 3.72 -6.79
CA VAL A 119 3.18 3.51 -5.55
C VAL A 119 1.76 4.07 -5.66
N VAL A 120 1.61 5.29 -6.19
CA VAL A 120 0.30 5.92 -6.42
C VAL A 120 -0.52 5.15 -7.46
N ALA A 121 0.10 4.64 -8.52
CA ALA A 121 -0.60 3.81 -9.50
C ALA A 121 -1.11 2.51 -8.88
N LEU A 122 -0.29 1.82 -8.07
CA LEU A 122 -0.69 0.61 -7.35
C LEU A 122 -1.80 0.87 -6.32
N SER A 123 -1.77 2.01 -5.64
CA SER A 123 -2.81 2.35 -4.65
C SER A 123 -4.20 2.52 -5.26
N LYS A 124 -4.28 2.89 -6.55
CA LYS A 124 -5.53 3.01 -7.31
C LYS A 124 -6.07 1.67 -7.82
N MET A 125 -5.26 0.60 -7.75
CA MET A 125 -5.73 -0.73 -8.16
C MET A 125 -6.77 -1.27 -7.19
N PRO A 126 -7.84 -1.90 -7.68
CA PRO A 126 -8.81 -2.60 -6.84
C PRO A 126 -8.13 -3.73 -6.05
N SER A 127 -8.76 -4.17 -4.96
CA SER A 127 -8.32 -5.36 -4.24
C SER A 127 -8.47 -6.62 -5.12
N ARG A 128 -7.82 -7.71 -4.72
CA ARG A 128 -7.91 -8.98 -5.46
C ARG A 128 -9.36 -9.43 -5.66
N ASP A 129 -10.18 -9.34 -4.61
CA ASP A 129 -11.58 -9.74 -4.66
C ASP A 129 -12.42 -8.81 -5.54
N GLU A 130 -12.13 -7.51 -5.51
CA GLU A 130 -12.75 -6.53 -6.40
C GLU A 130 -12.36 -6.76 -7.87
N LEU A 131 -11.12 -7.14 -8.16
CA LEU A 131 -10.68 -7.50 -9.51
C LEU A 131 -11.42 -8.73 -10.03
N ILE A 132 -11.59 -9.75 -9.19
CA ILE A 132 -12.36 -10.96 -9.53
C ILE A 132 -13.83 -10.59 -9.79
N ALA A 133 -14.41 -9.74 -8.94
CA ALA A 133 -15.78 -9.26 -9.12
C ALA A 133 -15.96 -8.50 -10.45
N MET A 134 -15.01 -7.63 -10.81
CA MET A 134 -15.00 -6.93 -12.09
C MET A 134 -14.92 -7.90 -13.28
N LEU A 135 -14.07 -8.93 -13.19
CA LEU A 135 -13.97 -9.98 -14.21
C LEU A 135 -15.30 -10.71 -14.42
N LEU A 136 -15.94 -11.11 -13.32
CA LEU A 136 -17.26 -11.75 -13.35
C LEU A 136 -18.34 -10.81 -13.94
N GLN A 137 -18.27 -9.52 -13.61
CA GLN A 137 -19.16 -8.51 -14.17
C GLN A 137 -18.99 -8.38 -15.68
N VAL A 138 -17.75 -8.37 -16.18
CA VAL A 138 -17.48 -8.32 -17.63
C VAL A 138 -18.02 -9.55 -18.34
N TRP A 139 -17.92 -10.75 -17.74
CA TRP A 139 -18.48 -11.97 -18.32
C TRP A 139 -20.01 -11.97 -18.36
N ASN A 140 -20.67 -11.35 -17.39
CA ASN A 140 -22.13 -11.21 -17.36
C ASN A 140 -22.66 -10.03 -18.19
N ALA A 141 -21.79 -9.09 -18.58
CA ALA A 141 -22.18 -7.89 -19.33
C ALA A 141 -22.96 -8.18 -20.64
N PRO A 142 -22.62 -9.18 -21.48
CA PRO A 142 -23.38 -9.49 -22.68
C PRO A 142 -24.83 -9.87 -22.39
N ILE A 143 -25.05 -10.66 -21.33
CA ILE A 143 -26.41 -11.11 -20.93
C ILE A 143 -27.20 -9.92 -20.38
N GLN A 144 -26.58 -9.09 -19.55
CA GLN A 144 -27.19 -7.87 -19.01
C GLN A 144 -27.56 -6.89 -20.12
N ASN A 145 -26.65 -6.63 -21.06
CA ASN A 145 -26.93 -5.73 -22.19
C ASN A 145 -28.04 -6.24 -23.09
N PHE A 146 -28.12 -7.54 -23.32
CA PHE A 146 -29.22 -8.15 -24.06
C PHE A 146 -30.56 -7.97 -23.35
N THR A 147 -30.61 -8.19 -22.05
CA THR A 147 -31.82 -8.00 -21.24
C THR A 147 -32.27 -6.53 -21.22
N ILE A 148 -31.33 -5.59 -21.10
CA ILE A 148 -31.60 -4.14 -21.17
C ILE A 148 -32.18 -3.78 -22.56
N GLY A 149 -31.58 -4.31 -23.62
CA GLY A 149 -32.08 -4.10 -24.98
C GLY A 149 -33.49 -4.62 -25.18
N LEU A 150 -33.84 -5.79 -24.65
CA LEU A 150 -35.20 -6.34 -24.69
C LEU A 150 -36.19 -5.47 -23.91
N ASN A 151 -35.81 -5.00 -22.72
CA ASN A 151 -36.64 -4.09 -21.92
C ASN A 151 -36.89 -2.76 -22.65
N ALA A 152 -35.87 -2.19 -23.25
CA ALA A 152 -36.02 -0.96 -24.05
C ALA A 152 -36.93 -1.14 -25.26
N LEU A 153 -36.90 -2.31 -25.91
CA LEU A 153 -37.82 -2.65 -26.99
C LEU A 153 -39.27 -2.82 -26.50
N LYS A 154 -39.47 -3.41 -25.32
CA LYS A 154 -40.77 -3.52 -24.67
C LYS A 154 -41.37 -2.13 -24.40
N GLU A 155 -40.58 -1.25 -23.74
CA GLU A 155 -41.01 0.12 -23.44
C GLU A 155 -41.37 0.92 -24.69
N LYS A 156 -40.59 0.79 -25.77
CA LYS A 156 -40.92 1.41 -27.07
C LYS A 156 -42.23 0.91 -27.66
N LYS A 157 -42.51 -0.39 -27.58
CA LYS A 157 -43.78 -0.95 -28.06
C LYS A 157 -44.98 -0.51 -27.24
N GLU A 158 -44.83 -0.40 -25.93
CA GLU A 158 -45.88 0.08 -25.02
C GLU A 158 -46.16 1.59 -25.21
N GLN A 159 -45.19 2.39 -25.66
CA GLN A 159 -45.36 3.81 -25.97
C GLN A 159 -45.96 4.06 -27.36
N THR A 160 -45.89 3.07 -28.27
CA THR A 160 -46.37 3.17 -29.65
C THR A 160 -47.70 2.45 -29.88
N ALA A 161 -48.23 1.76 -28.87
CA ALA A 161 -49.55 1.13 -28.85
C ALA A 161 -50.58 1.99 -28.09
#